data_7694b7bf7ce6b453ed1bdad4522b7d21
#
_entry.id   7694b7bf7ce6b453ed1bdad4522b7d21
#
_cell.length_a   1.000
_cell.length_b   1.000
_cell.length_c   1.000
_cell.angle_alpha   90.00
_cell.angle_beta   90.00
_cell.angle_gamma   90.00
#
_symmetry.space_group_name_H-M   'P 1'
#
loop_
_entity.id
_entity.type
_entity.pdbx_description
1 polymer ?
#
loop_
_entity_poly.entity_id
_entity_poly.type
_entity_poly.pdbx_seq_one_letter_code
_entity_poly.pdbx_strand_id
1 'polypeptide(L)'
;MQRTEKYFEQDAFRTGCESVILAAEPDEKTGGGRIALDGTVFYPEGGGQPADRGTLTLPDGTVLQVQDVHEQAGVIWHTVDALPAAAAPGAAVAGCIDWDWRFDKMQQHTGEHILSGILHQMFGAENVGFHVGSEVVRMDTSVPISSEGLRQAELAANRIVWQDVPVLISYPTREELAALVYRSKKEIEGQVRIVTIPGADVCACCGTHTRTTGQVGQIKILASENYKGGVRLSVVCGARALAAAQAMRARQAEIGALLSAKADQTARSEERRVGKECRSRWSPYH
;
A
#
# COMPACT_ATOMS: atom_id res chain seq x y z
N MET A 1 27.62 2.92 15.12
CA MET A 1 27.04 1.57 14.95
C MET A 1 27.16 1.18 13.49
N GLN A 2 27.35 -0.11 13.16
CA GLN A 2 27.37 -0.62 11.80
C GLN A 2 25.99 -0.39 11.16
N ARG A 3 25.95 -0.10 9.82
CA ARG A 3 24.69 0.00 9.09
C ARG A 3 24.05 -1.38 8.95
N THR A 4 22.72 -1.44 9.00
CA THR A 4 21.95 -2.68 8.78
C THR A 4 21.95 -3.04 7.29
N GLU A 5 22.27 -4.28 6.94
CA GLU A 5 22.09 -4.80 5.59
C GLU A 5 20.60 -5.01 5.29
N LYS A 6 20.16 -4.49 4.14
CA LYS A 6 18.74 -4.45 3.75
C LYS A 6 18.41 -5.60 2.80
N TYR A 7 18.08 -6.78 3.31
CA TYR A 7 17.76 -7.94 2.49
C TYR A 7 16.48 -7.75 1.66
N PHE A 8 15.53 -6.94 2.15
CA PHE A 8 14.30 -6.59 1.42
C PHE A 8 14.54 -5.74 0.15
N GLU A 9 15.69 -5.05 0.04
CA GLU A 9 16.10 -4.35 -1.18
C GLU A 9 16.65 -5.32 -2.23
N GLN A 10 17.29 -6.41 -1.79
CA GLN A 10 17.83 -7.46 -2.65
C GLN A 10 16.71 -8.37 -3.18
N ASP A 11 15.81 -8.81 -2.29
CA ASP A 11 14.61 -9.57 -2.64
C ASP A 11 13.46 -9.22 -1.68
N ALA A 12 12.47 -8.46 -2.17
CA ALA A 12 11.28 -8.10 -1.42
C ALA A 12 10.40 -9.31 -1.04
N PHE A 13 10.63 -10.48 -1.65
CA PHE A 13 9.91 -11.73 -1.37
C PHE A 13 10.62 -12.62 -0.34
N ARG A 14 11.78 -12.25 0.12
CA ARG A 14 12.47 -12.95 1.20
C ARG A 14 11.73 -12.72 2.51
N THR A 15 11.26 -13.79 3.13
CA THR A 15 10.39 -13.75 4.33
C THR A 15 11.14 -13.94 5.63
N GLY A 16 12.35 -14.49 5.59
CA GLY A 16 13.14 -14.77 6.79
C GLY A 16 14.62 -14.42 6.65
N CYS A 17 15.27 -14.21 7.80
CA CYS A 17 16.71 -13.99 7.90
C CYS A 17 17.27 -14.56 9.20
N GLU A 18 18.53 -14.97 9.16
CA GLU A 18 19.38 -15.14 10.33
C GLU A 18 20.21 -13.86 10.48
N SER A 19 20.33 -13.34 11.68
CA SER A 19 20.96 -12.05 11.96
C SER A 19 21.57 -12.04 13.36
N VAL A 20 22.39 -11.01 13.63
CA VAL A 20 22.98 -10.76 14.93
C VAL A 20 22.47 -9.44 15.49
N ILE A 21 22.14 -9.43 16.75
CA ILE A 21 21.72 -8.22 17.46
C ILE A 21 22.93 -7.28 17.62
N LEU A 22 22.86 -6.09 17.04
CA LEU A 22 23.85 -5.04 17.19
C LEU A 22 23.65 -4.20 18.44
N ALA A 23 22.38 -3.93 18.78
CA ALA A 23 21.99 -3.16 19.96
C ALA A 23 20.56 -3.55 20.38
N ALA A 24 20.29 -3.41 21.67
CA ALA A 24 18.99 -3.59 22.26
C ALA A 24 18.77 -2.48 23.30
N GLU A 25 17.64 -1.77 23.18
CA GLU A 25 17.29 -0.65 24.04
C GLU A 25 15.90 -0.89 24.65
N PRO A 26 15.77 -0.94 25.98
CA PRO A 26 14.48 -1.14 26.63
C PRO A 26 13.59 0.09 26.54
N ASP A 27 12.29 -0.13 26.47
CA ASP A 27 11.26 0.88 26.72
C ASP A 27 10.62 0.60 28.09
N GLU A 28 11.03 1.39 29.07
CA GLU A 28 10.57 1.25 30.47
C GLU A 28 9.06 1.44 30.62
N LYS A 29 8.39 2.10 29.66
CA LYS A 29 6.95 2.40 29.73
C LYS A 29 6.09 1.22 29.28
N THR A 30 6.57 0.46 28.31
CA THR A 30 5.79 -0.64 27.72
C THR A 30 6.25 -2.02 28.18
N GLY A 31 7.45 -2.13 28.77
CA GLY A 31 8.12 -3.41 29.06
C GLY A 31 8.71 -4.08 27.83
N GLY A 32 8.52 -3.49 26.65
CA GLY A 32 9.14 -3.88 25.40
C GLY A 32 10.49 -3.19 25.17
N GLY A 33 10.86 -3.01 23.90
CA GLY A 33 12.07 -2.32 23.54
C GLY A 33 12.26 -2.24 22.03
N ARG A 34 13.45 -1.85 21.62
CA ARG A 34 13.85 -1.87 20.22
C ARG A 34 15.18 -2.59 20.03
N ILE A 35 15.27 -3.34 18.94
CA ILE A 35 16.43 -4.17 18.60
C ILE A 35 16.95 -3.72 17.25
N ALA A 36 18.26 -3.45 17.15
CA ALA A 36 18.97 -3.23 15.89
C ALA A 36 19.70 -4.50 15.47
N LEU A 37 19.59 -4.85 14.16
CA LEU A 37 20.18 -6.05 13.57
C LEU A 37 21.29 -5.67 12.58
N ASP A 38 22.26 -6.58 12.36
CA ASP A 38 23.30 -6.45 11.33
C ASP A 38 22.73 -6.57 9.90
N GLY A 39 21.65 -7.35 9.72
CA GLY A 39 20.88 -7.47 8.49
C GLY A 39 19.41 -7.79 8.75
N THR A 40 18.51 -7.39 7.86
CA THR A 40 17.07 -7.61 8.09
C THR A 40 16.26 -7.75 6.81
N VAL A 41 15.21 -8.61 6.87
CA VAL A 41 14.15 -8.71 5.86
C VAL A 41 13.01 -7.73 6.12
N PHE A 42 12.95 -7.10 7.30
CA PHE A 42 11.87 -6.19 7.68
C PHE A 42 12.03 -4.84 7.01
N TYR A 43 11.02 -4.41 6.24
CA TYR A 43 10.95 -3.09 5.63
C TYR A 43 10.61 -2.05 6.70
N PRO A 44 11.42 -1.00 6.87
CA PRO A 44 11.09 0.11 7.76
C PRO A 44 10.04 1.02 7.13
N GLU A 45 9.23 1.70 7.95
CA GLU A 45 8.30 2.70 7.43
C GLU A 45 9.01 3.73 6.57
N GLY A 46 8.51 3.94 5.35
CA GLY A 46 9.11 4.88 4.43
C GLY A 46 8.33 5.04 3.13
N GLY A 47 8.48 6.20 2.46
CA GLY A 47 7.86 6.43 1.15
C GLY A 47 6.34 6.32 1.11
N GLY A 48 5.66 6.47 2.24
CA GLY A 48 4.20 6.31 2.36
C GLY A 48 3.74 4.87 2.54
N GLN A 49 4.66 3.90 2.64
CA GLN A 49 4.38 2.51 2.96
C GLN A 49 4.67 2.25 4.44
N PRO A 50 3.74 1.64 5.20
CA PRO A 50 3.96 1.22 6.58
C PRO A 50 5.06 0.18 6.73
N ALA A 51 5.66 0.13 7.91
CA ALA A 51 6.63 -0.89 8.30
C ALA A 51 6.05 -2.31 8.24
N ASP A 52 6.96 -3.28 8.14
CA ASP A 52 6.60 -4.68 8.32
C ASP A 52 6.33 -5.02 9.78
N ARG A 53 5.67 -6.16 9.95
CA ARG A 53 5.42 -6.85 11.20
C ARG A 53 5.94 -8.28 11.10
N GLY A 54 6.04 -8.95 12.23
CA GLY A 54 6.46 -10.34 12.26
C GLY A 54 7.07 -10.73 13.58
N THR A 55 8.06 -11.62 13.57
CA THR A 55 8.68 -12.17 14.77
C THR A 55 10.20 -12.17 14.71
N LEU A 56 10.82 -12.02 15.86
CA LEU A 56 12.23 -12.33 16.09
C LEU A 56 12.31 -13.50 17.07
N THR A 57 12.97 -14.58 16.68
CA THR A 57 13.12 -15.78 17.51
C THR A 57 14.55 -15.91 18.00
N LEU A 58 14.75 -15.95 19.31
CA LEU A 58 16.04 -16.13 19.94
C LEU A 58 16.45 -17.63 19.97
N PRO A 59 17.74 -17.96 20.18
CA PRO A 59 18.22 -19.35 20.17
C PRO A 59 17.60 -20.25 21.23
N ASP A 60 17.12 -19.68 22.32
CA ASP A 60 16.38 -20.41 23.39
C ASP A 60 14.91 -20.70 23.05
N GLY A 61 14.46 -20.29 21.85
CA GLY A 61 13.08 -20.44 21.40
C GLY A 61 12.14 -19.29 21.82
N THR A 62 12.64 -18.28 22.51
CA THR A 62 11.84 -17.10 22.86
C THR A 62 11.46 -16.33 21.61
N VAL A 63 10.16 -16.04 21.42
CA VAL A 63 9.61 -15.32 20.28
C VAL A 63 9.20 -13.91 20.71
N LEU A 64 9.74 -12.90 20.04
CA LEU A 64 9.42 -11.50 20.22
C LEU A 64 8.55 -11.03 19.05
N GLN A 65 7.46 -10.31 19.33
CA GLN A 65 6.60 -9.75 18.28
C GLN A 65 7.14 -8.41 17.81
N VAL A 66 7.47 -8.32 16.53
CA VAL A 66 7.86 -7.05 15.88
C VAL A 66 6.59 -6.29 15.50
N GLN A 67 6.37 -5.15 16.14
CA GLN A 67 5.18 -4.32 15.98
C GLN A 67 5.40 -3.18 15.00
N ASP A 68 6.65 -2.68 14.91
CA ASP A 68 7.03 -1.55 14.08
C ASP A 68 8.51 -1.59 13.73
N VAL A 69 8.90 -0.96 12.62
CA VAL A 69 10.29 -0.92 12.14
C VAL A 69 10.60 0.46 11.59
N HIS A 70 11.69 1.08 12.07
CA HIS A 70 12.16 2.38 11.63
C HIS A 70 13.64 2.40 11.30
N GLU A 71 14.03 3.21 10.32
CA GLU A 71 15.43 3.46 9.98
C GLU A 71 15.89 4.77 10.61
N GLN A 72 17.04 4.72 11.30
CA GLN A 72 17.73 5.90 11.83
C GLN A 72 19.21 5.84 11.51
N ALA A 73 19.72 6.81 10.74
CA ALA A 73 21.12 6.90 10.34
C ALA A 73 21.70 5.62 9.71
N GLY A 74 20.88 4.89 8.92
CA GLY A 74 21.28 3.64 8.25
C GLY A 74 21.20 2.39 9.14
N VAL A 75 20.71 2.52 10.36
CA VAL A 75 20.42 1.41 11.28
C VAL A 75 18.91 1.17 11.34
N ILE A 76 18.49 -0.08 11.15
CA ILE A 76 17.09 -0.45 11.21
C ILE A 76 16.76 -1.00 12.59
N TRP A 77 15.81 -0.35 13.25
CA TRP A 77 15.32 -0.66 14.58
C TRP A 77 13.98 -1.36 14.51
N HIS A 78 13.87 -2.49 15.20
CA HIS A 78 12.66 -3.29 15.32
C HIS A 78 12.06 -3.09 16.71
N THR A 79 10.87 -2.50 16.78
CA THR A 79 10.13 -2.34 18.04
C THR A 79 9.47 -3.67 18.41
N VAL A 80 9.80 -4.19 19.59
CA VAL A 80 9.34 -5.49 20.07
C VAL A 80 8.51 -5.36 21.35
N ASP A 81 7.58 -6.30 21.54
CA ASP A 81 6.66 -6.36 22.67
C ASP A 81 7.33 -6.70 24.02
N ALA A 82 8.47 -7.39 23.97
CA ALA A 82 9.26 -7.75 25.14
C ALA A 82 10.76 -7.67 24.83
N LEU A 83 11.58 -7.37 25.85
CA LEU A 83 13.04 -7.36 25.71
C LEU A 83 13.70 -8.21 26.82
N PRO A 84 13.77 -9.54 26.66
CA PRO A 84 14.42 -10.43 27.62
C PRO A 84 15.94 -10.24 27.64
N ALA A 85 16.58 -10.60 28.72
CA ALA A 85 18.04 -10.50 28.88
C ALA A 85 18.84 -11.27 27.81
N ALA A 86 18.26 -12.31 27.22
CA ALA A 86 18.83 -13.08 26.12
C ALA A 86 18.91 -12.27 24.79
N ALA A 87 18.11 -11.21 24.63
CA ALA A 87 18.16 -10.31 23.49
C ALA A 87 19.27 -9.26 23.63
N ALA A 88 20.49 -9.70 23.90
CA ALA A 88 21.64 -8.85 24.10
C ALA A 88 22.48 -8.66 22.83
N PRO A 89 23.26 -7.58 22.69
CA PRO A 89 24.21 -7.41 21.60
C PRO A 89 25.14 -8.63 21.44
N GLY A 90 25.31 -9.10 20.20
CA GLY A 90 26.06 -10.31 19.85
C GLY A 90 25.22 -11.60 19.84
N ALA A 91 23.99 -11.60 20.34
CA ALA A 91 23.13 -12.76 20.25
C ALA A 91 22.62 -12.98 18.82
N ALA A 92 22.57 -14.24 18.40
CA ALA A 92 21.92 -14.63 17.15
C ALA A 92 20.38 -14.50 17.27
N VAL A 93 19.73 -14.21 16.15
CA VAL A 93 18.27 -14.11 16.08
C VAL A 93 17.78 -14.48 14.70
N ALA A 94 16.67 -15.23 14.64
CA ALA A 94 15.97 -15.52 13.39
C ALA A 94 14.77 -14.57 13.22
N GLY A 95 14.75 -13.79 12.15
CA GLY A 95 13.66 -12.89 11.80
C GLY A 95 12.71 -13.52 10.78
N CYS A 96 11.39 -13.35 10.97
CA CYS A 96 10.37 -13.78 10.03
C CYS A 96 9.27 -12.72 9.94
N ILE A 97 9.01 -12.18 8.73
CA ILE A 97 7.96 -11.19 8.50
C ILE A 97 6.59 -11.85 8.43
N ASP A 98 5.53 -11.08 8.74
CA ASP A 98 4.15 -11.38 8.36
C ASP A 98 4.02 -11.18 6.84
N TRP A 99 4.01 -12.29 6.10
CA TRP A 99 3.98 -12.27 4.64
C TRP A 99 2.68 -11.67 4.10
N ASP A 100 1.54 -11.97 4.69
CA ASP A 100 0.25 -11.46 4.23
C ASP A 100 0.19 -9.94 4.38
N TRP A 101 0.74 -9.42 5.48
CA TRP A 101 0.89 -7.98 5.69
C TRP A 101 1.83 -7.35 4.65
N ARG A 102 3.02 -7.92 4.42
CA ARG A 102 3.99 -7.44 3.42
C ARG A 102 3.38 -7.45 2.03
N PHE A 103 2.77 -8.56 1.62
CA PHE A 103 2.24 -8.73 0.27
C PHE A 103 1.07 -7.77 0.00
N ASP A 104 0.19 -7.57 0.98
CA ASP A 104 -0.84 -6.52 0.90
C ASP A 104 -0.22 -5.15 0.62
N LYS A 105 0.82 -4.74 1.36
CA LYS A 105 1.47 -3.44 1.14
C LYS A 105 2.12 -3.36 -0.24
N MET A 106 2.73 -4.44 -0.72
CA MET A 106 3.30 -4.51 -2.07
C MET A 106 2.23 -4.37 -3.15
N GLN A 107 1.05 -5.02 -2.99
CA GLN A 107 -0.08 -4.86 -3.91
C GLN A 107 -0.58 -3.41 -3.94
N GLN A 108 -0.75 -2.79 -2.76
CA GLN A 108 -1.20 -1.39 -2.68
C GLN A 108 -0.20 -0.44 -3.32
N HIS A 109 1.10 -0.60 -3.01
CA HIS A 109 2.15 0.30 -3.48
C HIS A 109 2.38 0.17 -5.00
N THR A 110 2.47 -1.07 -5.50
CA THR A 110 2.62 -1.29 -6.95
C THR A 110 1.39 -0.81 -7.72
N GLY A 111 0.19 -1.04 -7.18
CA GLY A 111 -1.06 -0.56 -7.79
C GLY A 111 -1.14 0.97 -7.81
N GLU A 112 -0.62 1.65 -6.79
CA GLU A 112 -0.50 3.11 -6.80
C GLU A 112 0.43 3.58 -7.91
N HIS A 113 1.62 2.98 -8.07
CA HIS A 113 2.54 3.33 -9.15
C HIS A 113 1.89 3.18 -10.53
N ILE A 114 1.19 2.06 -10.77
CA ILE A 114 0.47 1.84 -12.03
C ILE A 114 -0.56 2.95 -12.25
N LEU A 115 -1.43 3.20 -11.27
CA LEU A 115 -2.49 4.19 -11.40
C LEU A 115 -1.95 5.61 -11.54
N SER A 116 -0.97 6.00 -10.73
CA SER A 116 -0.40 7.35 -10.78
C SER A 116 0.37 7.60 -12.08
N GLY A 117 1.05 6.59 -12.61
CA GLY A 117 1.71 6.68 -13.91
C GLY A 117 0.71 6.83 -15.06
N ILE A 118 -0.39 6.08 -15.05
CA ILE A 118 -1.49 6.22 -16.03
C ILE A 118 -2.16 7.60 -15.92
N LEU A 119 -2.42 8.10 -14.70
CA LEU A 119 -2.98 9.44 -14.51
C LEU A 119 -2.04 10.53 -15.02
N HIS A 120 -0.72 10.36 -14.83
CA HIS A 120 0.28 11.25 -15.40
C HIS A 120 0.26 11.23 -16.93
N GLN A 121 0.25 10.04 -17.55
CA GLN A 121 0.22 9.89 -19.02
C GLN A 121 -1.04 10.47 -19.65
N MET A 122 -2.21 10.29 -19.03
CA MET A 122 -3.50 10.70 -19.59
C MET A 122 -3.83 12.18 -19.34
N PHE A 123 -3.41 12.73 -18.19
CA PHE A 123 -3.88 14.04 -17.73
C PHE A 123 -2.75 14.99 -17.30
N GLY A 124 -1.48 14.57 -17.36
CA GLY A 124 -0.37 15.33 -16.78
C GLY A 124 -0.46 15.45 -15.25
N ALA A 125 -1.21 14.56 -14.60
CA ALA A 125 -1.46 14.63 -13.17
C ALA A 125 -0.24 14.10 -12.38
N GLU A 126 0.33 14.95 -11.52
CA GLU A 126 1.36 14.53 -10.58
C GLU A 126 0.74 13.97 -9.30
N ASN A 127 1.36 12.93 -8.72
CA ASN A 127 1.05 12.45 -7.39
C ASN A 127 1.72 13.37 -6.36
N VAL A 128 0.92 14.23 -5.71
CA VAL A 128 1.39 15.22 -4.72
C VAL A 128 1.19 14.76 -3.27
N GLY A 129 0.58 13.59 -3.05
CA GLY A 129 0.37 12.99 -1.74
C GLY A 129 0.05 11.50 -1.85
N PHE A 130 0.71 10.68 -1.03
CA PHE A 130 0.52 9.23 -1.03
C PHE A 130 0.67 8.66 0.37
N HIS A 131 -0.25 7.77 0.74
CA HIS A 131 -0.18 7.02 2.00
C HIS A 131 -0.95 5.71 1.88
N VAL A 132 -0.28 4.60 2.20
CA VAL A 132 -0.91 3.29 2.33
C VAL A 132 -1.50 3.16 3.73
N GLY A 133 -2.77 3.50 3.87
CA GLY A 133 -3.49 3.31 5.13
C GLY A 133 -3.82 1.84 5.42
N SER A 134 -4.46 1.59 6.57
CA SER A 134 -4.90 0.25 6.97
C SER A 134 -5.99 -0.30 6.04
N GLU A 135 -6.92 0.53 5.59
CA GLU A 135 -8.07 0.14 4.78
C GLU A 135 -7.93 0.54 3.31
N VAL A 136 -7.49 1.77 3.06
CA VAL A 136 -7.40 2.35 1.72
C VAL A 136 -6.05 3.02 1.49
N VAL A 137 -5.65 3.08 0.24
CA VAL A 137 -4.57 3.97 -0.22
C VAL A 137 -5.18 5.34 -0.50
N ARG A 138 -4.59 6.39 0.06
CA ARG A 138 -4.90 7.78 -0.30
C ARG A 138 -3.86 8.28 -1.28
N MET A 139 -4.34 8.84 -2.39
CA MET A 139 -3.50 9.46 -3.42
C MET A 139 -4.09 10.80 -3.82
N ASP A 140 -3.27 11.85 -3.78
CA ASP A 140 -3.66 13.21 -4.16
C ASP A 140 -3.03 13.57 -5.50
N THR A 141 -3.83 14.10 -6.43
CA THR A 141 -3.37 14.56 -7.75
C THR A 141 -3.21 16.07 -7.78
N SER A 142 -2.31 16.54 -8.66
CA SER A 142 -2.04 17.98 -8.84
C SER A 142 -3.09 18.73 -9.67
N VAL A 143 -3.94 18.00 -10.41
CA VAL A 143 -4.95 18.56 -11.31
C VAL A 143 -6.32 17.91 -11.09
N PRO A 144 -7.42 18.61 -11.36
CA PRO A 144 -8.75 18.05 -11.33
C PRO A 144 -8.95 17.01 -12.45
N ILE A 145 -9.62 15.90 -12.14
CA ILE A 145 -9.93 14.85 -13.10
C ILE A 145 -11.42 14.51 -12.97
N SER A 146 -12.11 14.47 -14.11
CA SER A 146 -13.53 14.12 -14.11
C SER A 146 -13.79 12.68 -13.71
N SER A 147 -15.00 12.37 -13.22
CA SER A 147 -15.40 10.99 -12.91
C SER A 147 -15.28 10.04 -14.11
N GLU A 148 -15.53 10.53 -15.34
CA GLU A 148 -15.30 9.77 -16.55
C GLU A 148 -13.81 9.51 -16.79
N GLY A 149 -12.96 10.53 -16.63
CA GLY A 149 -11.51 10.38 -16.75
C GLY A 149 -10.95 9.39 -15.73
N LEU A 150 -11.45 9.41 -14.49
CA LEU A 150 -11.06 8.43 -13.45
C LEU A 150 -11.47 7.00 -13.82
N ARG A 151 -12.66 6.80 -14.40
CA ARG A 151 -13.08 5.47 -14.88
C ARG A 151 -12.20 4.95 -16.01
N GLN A 152 -11.83 5.83 -16.94
CA GLN A 152 -10.93 5.49 -18.04
C GLN A 152 -9.52 5.15 -17.54
N ALA A 153 -8.98 5.93 -16.59
CA ALA A 153 -7.69 5.66 -15.97
C ALA A 153 -7.70 4.35 -15.16
N GLU A 154 -8.74 4.08 -14.39
CA GLU A 154 -8.91 2.82 -13.67
C GLU A 154 -8.89 1.61 -14.62
N LEU A 155 -9.60 1.70 -15.76
CA LEU A 155 -9.59 0.64 -16.76
C LEU A 155 -8.21 0.49 -17.41
N ALA A 156 -7.55 1.60 -17.76
CA ALA A 156 -6.21 1.58 -18.34
C ALA A 156 -5.18 0.98 -17.36
N ALA A 157 -5.23 1.35 -16.08
CA ALA A 157 -4.39 0.77 -15.04
C ALA A 157 -4.60 -0.76 -14.89
N ASN A 158 -5.86 -1.22 -14.90
CA ASN A 158 -6.16 -2.65 -14.85
C ASN A 158 -5.70 -3.41 -16.11
N ARG A 159 -5.65 -2.77 -17.28
CA ARG A 159 -5.06 -3.40 -18.49
C ARG A 159 -3.57 -3.68 -18.30
N ILE A 160 -2.81 -2.83 -17.61
CA ILE A 160 -1.41 -3.10 -17.25
C ILE A 160 -1.33 -4.28 -16.27
N VAL A 161 -2.24 -4.35 -15.30
CA VAL A 161 -2.33 -5.52 -14.38
C VAL A 161 -2.55 -6.82 -15.18
N TRP A 162 -3.48 -6.83 -16.11
CA TRP A 162 -3.82 -8.02 -16.92
C TRP A 162 -2.74 -8.45 -17.91
N GLN A 163 -1.83 -7.54 -18.28
CA GLN A 163 -0.67 -7.87 -19.12
C GLN A 163 0.40 -8.65 -18.37
N ASP A 164 0.38 -8.64 -17.04
CA ASP A 164 1.32 -9.33 -16.16
C ASP A 164 2.80 -9.06 -16.49
N VAL A 165 3.11 -7.78 -16.74
CA VAL A 165 4.48 -7.36 -17.06
C VAL A 165 5.37 -7.32 -15.81
N PRO A 166 6.71 -7.55 -15.94
CA PRO A 166 7.62 -7.50 -14.81
C PRO A 166 7.75 -6.09 -14.22
N VAL A 167 7.85 -6.01 -12.91
CA VAL A 167 8.24 -4.79 -12.17
C VAL A 167 9.76 -4.82 -12.01
N LEU A 168 10.43 -3.92 -12.72
CA LEU A 168 11.89 -3.90 -12.79
C LEU A 168 12.45 -2.91 -11.76
N ILE A 169 13.51 -3.33 -11.06
CA ILE A 169 14.23 -2.50 -10.11
C ILE A 169 15.65 -2.31 -10.62
N SER A 170 16.12 -1.08 -10.67
CA SER A 170 17.47 -0.75 -11.09
C SER A 170 18.09 0.34 -10.21
N TYR A 171 19.41 0.38 -10.23
CA TYR A 171 20.24 1.36 -9.53
C TYR A 171 21.18 2.03 -10.57
N PRO A 172 20.64 2.95 -11.40
CA PRO A 172 21.39 3.57 -12.47
C PRO A 172 22.58 4.38 -11.95
N THR A 173 23.64 4.46 -12.75
CA THR A 173 24.74 5.40 -12.54
C THR A 173 24.27 6.85 -12.71
N ARG A 174 25.11 7.82 -12.36
CA ARG A 174 24.78 9.24 -12.55
C ARG A 174 24.52 9.59 -14.02
N GLU A 175 25.29 9.03 -14.93
CA GLU A 175 25.17 9.25 -16.36
C GLU A 175 23.86 8.65 -16.90
N GLU A 176 23.55 7.41 -16.51
CA GLU A 176 22.29 6.74 -16.89
C GLU A 176 21.08 7.46 -16.32
N LEU A 177 21.16 7.91 -15.05
CA LEU A 177 20.07 8.64 -14.40
C LEU A 177 19.80 10.01 -15.07
N ALA A 178 20.86 10.71 -15.53
CA ALA A 178 20.72 11.97 -16.25
C ALA A 178 20.04 11.83 -17.62
N ALA A 179 20.13 10.65 -18.24
CA ALA A 179 19.46 10.33 -19.51
C ALA A 179 18.07 9.73 -19.32
N LEU A 180 17.70 9.34 -18.10
CA LEU A 180 16.44 8.68 -17.81
C LEU A 180 15.33 9.68 -17.50
N VAL A 181 14.19 9.57 -18.17
CA VAL A 181 12.97 10.29 -17.80
C VAL A 181 12.24 9.49 -16.74
N TYR A 182 12.20 10.01 -15.52
CA TYR A 182 11.53 9.36 -14.38
C TYR A 182 10.82 10.38 -13.49
N ARG A 183 9.82 9.92 -12.76
CA ARG A 183 9.12 10.71 -11.76
C ARG A 183 9.82 10.61 -10.40
N SER A 184 9.88 11.69 -9.67
CA SER A 184 10.37 11.71 -8.29
C SER A 184 9.59 12.70 -7.45
N LYS A 185 9.24 12.32 -6.23
CA LYS A 185 8.55 13.18 -5.26
C LYS A 185 9.52 14.08 -4.46
N LYS A 186 10.81 13.77 -4.49
CA LYS A 186 11.86 14.47 -3.73
C LYS A 186 13.16 14.47 -4.53
N GLU A 187 13.99 15.47 -4.28
CA GLU A 187 15.41 15.37 -4.64
C GLU A 187 16.06 14.28 -3.78
N ILE A 188 16.79 13.36 -4.41
CA ILE A 188 17.40 12.22 -3.75
C ILE A 188 18.91 12.41 -3.81
N GLU A 189 19.54 12.49 -2.63
CA GLU A 189 20.99 12.48 -2.50
C GLU A 189 21.51 11.03 -2.49
N GLY A 190 22.58 10.76 -3.24
CA GLY A 190 23.23 9.44 -3.30
C GLY A 190 22.69 8.55 -4.40
N GLN A 191 22.66 7.24 -4.16
CA GLN A 191 22.22 6.25 -5.13
C GLN A 191 20.68 6.23 -5.22
N VAL A 192 20.18 6.44 -6.43
CA VAL A 192 18.73 6.44 -6.71
C VAL A 192 18.29 5.03 -7.11
N ARG A 193 17.24 4.53 -6.45
CA ARG A 193 16.57 3.28 -6.81
C ARG A 193 15.39 3.61 -7.70
N ILE A 194 15.39 3.07 -8.91
CA ILE A 194 14.33 3.26 -9.91
C ILE A 194 13.47 2.01 -9.99
N VAL A 195 12.16 2.22 -9.94
CA VAL A 195 11.13 1.21 -10.21
C VAL A 195 10.54 1.51 -11.57
N THR A 196 10.63 0.54 -12.49
CA THR A 196 10.08 0.64 -13.85
C THR A 196 8.96 -0.38 -14.01
N ILE A 197 7.78 0.10 -14.37
CA ILE A 197 6.63 -0.72 -14.75
C ILE A 197 6.36 -0.42 -16.22
N PRO A 198 6.74 -1.31 -17.16
CA PRO A 198 6.59 -1.07 -18.58
C PRO A 198 5.18 -0.67 -18.98
N GLY A 199 5.05 0.44 -19.72
CA GLY A 199 3.77 0.98 -20.16
C GLY A 199 2.99 1.77 -19.09
N ALA A 200 3.44 1.78 -17.83
CA ALA A 200 2.77 2.50 -16.75
C ALA A 200 3.65 3.58 -16.11
N ASP A 201 4.79 3.23 -15.52
CA ASP A 201 5.54 4.16 -14.67
C ASP A 201 7.05 3.92 -14.72
N VAL A 202 7.82 5.00 -14.56
CA VAL A 202 9.24 5.01 -14.21
C VAL A 202 9.42 6.00 -13.07
N CYS A 203 9.73 5.52 -11.86
CA CYS A 203 9.72 6.37 -10.67
C CYS A 203 10.84 6.02 -9.70
N ALA A 204 11.39 7.04 -9.06
CA ALA A 204 12.28 6.84 -7.92
C ALA A 204 11.48 6.43 -6.68
N CYS A 205 11.74 5.21 -6.18
CA CYS A 205 11.00 4.65 -5.05
C CYS A 205 11.85 3.65 -4.25
N CYS A 206 11.79 3.73 -2.91
CA CYS A 206 12.47 2.82 -1.99
C CYS A 206 11.55 1.70 -1.45
N GLY A 207 10.25 1.73 -1.76
CA GLY A 207 9.27 0.76 -1.25
C GLY A 207 9.42 -0.65 -1.81
N THR A 208 8.68 -1.58 -1.24
CA THR A 208 8.61 -2.96 -1.73
C THR A 208 7.50 -3.08 -2.79
N HIS A 209 7.75 -3.88 -3.83
CA HIS A 209 6.86 -4.04 -4.96
C HIS A 209 6.63 -5.52 -5.29
N THR A 210 5.52 -5.83 -5.96
CA THR A 210 5.27 -7.14 -6.55
C THR A 210 6.27 -7.44 -7.66
N ARG A 211 6.52 -8.70 -7.99
CA ARG A 211 7.44 -9.08 -9.09
C ARG A 211 6.86 -8.77 -10.46
N THR A 212 5.54 -8.90 -10.58
CA THR A 212 4.81 -8.61 -11.82
C THR A 212 3.55 -7.81 -11.50
N THR A 213 3.01 -7.14 -12.50
CA THR A 213 1.78 -6.35 -12.36
C THR A 213 0.56 -7.22 -12.11
N GLY A 214 0.54 -8.47 -12.60
CA GLY A 214 -0.54 -9.42 -12.36
C GLY A 214 -0.73 -9.76 -10.88
N GLN A 215 0.36 -9.75 -10.09
CA GLN A 215 0.30 -9.96 -8.64
C GLN A 215 -0.39 -8.83 -7.86
N VAL A 216 -0.59 -7.65 -8.47
CA VAL A 216 -1.40 -6.56 -7.90
C VAL A 216 -2.87 -6.99 -7.78
N GLY A 217 -3.33 -7.87 -8.67
CA GLY A 217 -4.73 -8.29 -8.74
C GLY A 217 -5.59 -7.25 -9.44
N GLN A 218 -6.51 -6.61 -8.73
CA GLN A 218 -7.38 -5.56 -9.26
C GLN A 218 -7.05 -4.22 -8.61
N ILE A 219 -7.03 -3.13 -9.39
CA ILE A 219 -6.98 -1.75 -8.90
C ILE A 219 -8.39 -1.18 -8.94
N LYS A 220 -8.88 -0.66 -7.81
CA LYS A 220 -10.23 -0.08 -7.71
C LYS A 220 -10.20 1.28 -7.03
N ILE A 221 -10.71 2.30 -7.71
CA ILE A 221 -11.01 3.60 -7.12
C ILE A 221 -12.35 3.50 -6.42
N LEU A 222 -12.37 3.63 -5.09
CA LEU A 222 -13.59 3.56 -4.29
C LEU A 222 -14.30 4.91 -4.19
N ALA A 223 -13.52 5.99 -4.08
CA ALA A 223 -14.03 7.35 -3.94
C ALA A 223 -13.05 8.37 -4.52
N SER A 224 -13.60 9.52 -4.90
CA SER A 224 -12.84 10.70 -5.30
C SER A 224 -13.49 11.95 -4.73
N GLU A 225 -12.66 12.89 -4.26
CA GLU A 225 -13.12 14.19 -3.76
C GLU A 225 -12.19 15.30 -4.26
N ASN A 226 -12.73 16.50 -4.46
CA ASN A 226 -11.90 17.65 -4.83
C ASN A 226 -10.98 18.02 -3.65
N TYR A 227 -9.69 18.16 -3.90
CA TYR A 227 -8.71 18.43 -2.87
C TYR A 227 -7.57 19.31 -3.38
N LYS A 228 -7.38 20.50 -2.79
CA LYS A 228 -6.25 21.44 -3.06
C LYS A 228 -5.97 21.70 -4.53
N GLY A 229 -7.02 21.87 -5.34
CA GLY A 229 -6.90 22.14 -6.79
C GLY A 229 -6.74 20.88 -7.66
N GLY A 230 -6.66 19.71 -7.06
CA GLY A 230 -6.67 18.40 -7.71
C GLY A 230 -7.79 17.50 -7.19
N VAL A 231 -7.53 16.20 -7.17
CA VAL A 231 -8.47 15.19 -6.67
C VAL A 231 -7.75 14.28 -5.66
N ARG A 232 -8.40 14.05 -4.52
CA ARG A 232 -8.01 12.98 -3.59
C ARG A 232 -8.75 11.70 -3.94
N LEU A 233 -8.01 10.64 -4.13
CA LEU A 233 -8.53 9.32 -4.44
C LEU A 233 -8.39 8.38 -3.24
N SER A 234 -9.44 7.58 -2.98
CA SER A 234 -9.37 6.39 -2.14
C SER A 234 -9.30 5.17 -3.04
N VAL A 235 -8.17 4.45 -2.99
CA VAL A 235 -7.87 3.34 -3.89
C VAL A 235 -7.60 2.09 -3.08
N VAL A 236 -7.95 0.94 -3.62
CA VAL A 236 -7.61 -0.38 -3.08
C VAL A 236 -7.16 -1.31 -4.20
N CYS A 237 -6.24 -2.23 -3.86
CA CYS A 237 -5.73 -3.22 -4.79
C CYS A 237 -5.85 -4.63 -4.21
N GLY A 238 -5.85 -5.65 -5.08
CA GLY A 238 -5.75 -7.05 -4.71
C GLY A 238 -6.86 -7.52 -3.75
N ALA A 239 -6.46 -8.11 -2.64
CA ALA A 239 -7.39 -8.65 -1.65
C ALA A 239 -8.35 -7.59 -1.09
N ARG A 240 -7.89 -6.35 -0.90
CA ARG A 240 -8.73 -5.23 -0.46
C ARG A 240 -9.80 -4.86 -1.49
N ALA A 241 -9.47 -4.94 -2.79
CA ALA A 241 -10.45 -4.68 -3.86
C ALA A 241 -11.53 -5.76 -3.88
N LEU A 242 -11.17 -7.03 -3.68
CA LEU A 242 -12.11 -8.14 -3.53
C LEU A 242 -13.02 -7.94 -2.31
N ALA A 243 -12.44 -7.62 -1.15
CA ALA A 243 -13.22 -7.36 0.08
C ALA A 243 -14.19 -6.19 -0.09
N ALA A 244 -13.79 -5.10 -0.76
CA ALA A 244 -14.65 -3.97 -1.06
C ALA A 244 -15.82 -4.37 -1.98
N ALA A 245 -15.58 -5.19 -3.01
CA ALA A 245 -16.62 -5.71 -3.89
C ALA A 245 -17.61 -6.62 -3.13
N GLN A 246 -17.11 -7.47 -2.24
CA GLN A 246 -17.97 -8.33 -1.38
C GLN A 246 -18.82 -7.50 -0.42
N ALA A 247 -18.25 -6.49 0.23
CA ALA A 247 -18.96 -5.58 1.12
C ALA A 247 -20.05 -4.78 0.37
N MET A 248 -19.75 -4.31 -0.84
CA MET A 248 -20.73 -3.62 -1.69
C MET A 248 -21.89 -4.55 -2.05
N ARG A 249 -21.61 -5.79 -2.42
CA ARG A 249 -22.64 -6.80 -2.72
C ARG A 249 -23.52 -7.11 -1.49
N ALA A 250 -22.91 -7.25 -0.32
CA ALA A 250 -23.65 -7.49 0.93
C ALA A 250 -24.62 -6.32 1.23
N ARG A 251 -24.13 -5.08 1.18
CA ARG A 251 -24.95 -3.87 1.37
C ARG A 251 -26.10 -3.79 0.36
N GLN A 252 -25.83 -4.12 -0.90
CA GLN A 252 -26.87 -4.14 -1.93
C GLN A 252 -27.93 -5.20 -1.65
N ALA A 253 -27.57 -6.38 -1.14
CA ALA A 253 -28.51 -7.41 -0.73
C ALA A 253 -29.37 -6.97 0.46
N GLU A 254 -28.78 -6.31 1.47
CA GLU A 254 -29.49 -5.73 2.61
C GLU A 254 -30.52 -4.68 2.16
N ILE A 255 -30.12 -3.75 1.28
CA ILE A 255 -31.02 -2.74 0.71
C ILE A 255 -32.14 -3.42 -0.08
N GLY A 256 -31.82 -4.44 -0.89
CA GLY A 256 -32.82 -5.22 -1.63
C GLY A 256 -33.84 -5.89 -0.71
N ALA A 257 -33.40 -6.48 0.41
CA ALA A 257 -34.28 -7.07 1.41
C ALA A 257 -35.21 -6.02 2.05
N LEU A 258 -34.65 -4.87 2.47
CA LEU A 258 -35.46 -3.78 3.05
C LEU A 258 -36.50 -3.23 2.08
N LEU A 259 -36.19 -3.14 0.80
CA LEU A 259 -37.10 -2.63 -0.24
C LEU A 259 -37.99 -3.72 -0.86
N SER A 260 -37.87 -4.99 -0.45
CA SER A 260 -38.48 -6.15 -1.09
C SER A 260 -38.27 -6.17 -2.61
N ALA A 261 -37.05 -5.83 -3.04
CA ALA A 261 -36.65 -5.65 -4.43
C ALA A 261 -35.47 -6.53 -4.79
N LYS A 262 -35.41 -6.98 -6.06
CA LYS A 262 -34.21 -7.64 -6.57
C LYS A 262 -33.05 -6.64 -6.64
N ALA A 263 -31.79 -7.14 -6.54
CA ALA A 263 -30.58 -6.34 -6.49
C ALA A 263 -30.46 -5.33 -7.65
N ASP A 264 -30.87 -5.72 -8.86
CA ASP A 264 -30.88 -4.88 -10.07
C ASP A 264 -32.05 -3.89 -10.15
N GLN A 265 -33.00 -3.95 -9.20
CA GLN A 265 -34.21 -3.14 -9.18
C GLN A 265 -34.32 -2.22 -7.94
N THR A 266 -33.32 -2.19 -7.08
CA THR A 266 -33.36 -1.41 -5.83
C THR A 266 -33.63 0.07 -6.07
N ALA A 267 -32.92 0.70 -7.03
CA ALA A 267 -33.15 2.10 -7.40
C ALA A 267 -34.58 2.38 -7.91
N ARG A 268 -35.08 1.51 -8.77
CA ARG A 268 -36.47 1.65 -9.32
C ARG A 268 -37.56 1.43 -8.27
N SER A 269 -37.30 0.61 -7.25
CA SER A 269 -38.24 0.35 -6.16
C SER A 269 -38.41 1.56 -5.27
N GLU A 270 -37.31 2.33 -5.04
CA GLU A 270 -37.38 3.58 -4.29
C GLU A 270 -38.19 4.65 -5.06
N GLU A 271 -37.95 4.81 -6.34
CA GLU A 271 -38.74 5.72 -7.19
C GLU A 271 -40.26 5.39 -7.15
N ARG A 272 -40.61 4.10 -7.17
CA ARG A 272 -42.04 3.66 -7.06
C ARG A 272 -42.62 3.98 -5.69
N ARG A 273 -41.83 3.86 -4.61
CA ARG A 273 -42.30 4.16 -3.26
C ARG A 273 -42.56 5.65 -3.08
N VAL A 274 -41.59 6.50 -3.46
CA VAL A 274 -41.73 7.96 -3.43
C VAL A 274 -42.88 8.40 -4.31
N GLY A 275 -43.05 7.84 -5.52
CA GLY A 275 -44.17 8.15 -6.41
C GLY A 275 -45.57 7.72 -5.85
N LYS A 276 -45.64 6.64 -5.07
CA LYS A 276 -46.88 6.24 -4.38
C LYS A 276 -47.21 7.15 -3.19
N GLU A 277 -46.22 7.53 -2.40
CA GLU A 277 -46.39 8.45 -1.27
C GLU A 277 -46.80 9.86 -1.74
N CYS A 278 -46.26 10.35 -2.85
CA CYS A 278 -46.71 11.60 -3.47
C CYS A 278 -48.14 11.51 -3.97
N ARG A 279 -48.57 10.39 -4.59
CA ARG A 279 -49.93 10.22 -5.08
C ARG A 279 -50.94 10.06 -3.94
N SER A 280 -50.59 9.45 -2.81
CA SER A 280 -51.48 9.32 -1.65
C SER A 280 -51.68 10.63 -0.91
N ARG A 281 -50.74 11.58 -0.96
CA ARG A 281 -50.90 12.95 -0.39
C ARG A 281 -51.72 13.90 -1.25
N TRP A 282 -51.97 13.57 -2.51
CA TRP A 282 -52.77 14.37 -3.46
C TRP A 282 -54.07 13.68 -3.86
N SER A 283 -54.68 12.93 -2.96
CA SER A 283 -56.01 12.46 -3.17
C SER A 283 -57.02 13.62 -2.97
N PRO A 284 -57.85 13.98 -3.98
CA PRO A 284 -58.72 15.15 -3.90
C PRO A 284 -60.02 14.92 -3.10
N TYR A 285 -60.05 13.95 -2.18
CA TYR A 285 -61.19 13.69 -1.31
C TYR A 285 -60.76 13.83 0.16
N HIS A 286 -60.78 15.05 0.60
CA HIS A 286 -61.09 15.47 1.97
C HIS A 286 -61.86 16.77 1.91
#